data_055fcdc3220e1194f5d8bf92964d6149
#
_entry.id   055fcdc3220e1194f5d8bf92964d6149
#
_cell.length_a   1.000
_cell.length_b   1.000
_cell.length_c   1.000
_cell.angle_alpha   90.00
_cell.angle_beta   90.00
_cell.angle_gamma   90.00
#
_symmetry.space_group_name_H-M   'P 1'
#
loop_
_entity.id
_entity.type
_entity.pdbx_description
1 polymer ?
#
loop_
_entity_poly.entity_id
_entity_poly.type
_entity_poly.pdbx_seq_one_letter_code
_entity_poly.pdbx_strand_id
1 'polypeptide(L)'
;MKIAVLGAGAWGTALAASAATRHSSLLWARDASQAETLARDRCNTRYLPDVHLPDGLGFTANLTEALAHGRDGLIVIATPMAGLRSMLQALPDEATAVWLCKGFEEGSGALGHEVSRQVRPGRPCGVL
;
A
#
# COMPACT_ATOMS: atom_id res chain seq x y z
N MET A 1 5.74 -14.02 -5.77
CA MET A 1 4.73 -13.61 -4.77
C MET A 1 3.93 -12.43 -5.32
N LYS A 2 2.69 -12.30 -4.92
CA LYS A 2 1.89 -11.15 -5.29
C LYS A 2 1.94 -10.10 -4.18
N ILE A 3 2.24 -8.87 -4.56
CA ILE A 3 2.37 -7.76 -3.61
C ILE A 3 1.42 -6.63 -4.02
N ALA A 4 0.60 -6.19 -3.09
CA ALA A 4 -0.22 -4.99 -3.26
C ALA A 4 0.34 -3.88 -2.36
N VAL A 5 0.57 -2.71 -2.93
CA VAL A 5 1.01 -1.53 -2.18
C VAL A 5 -0.13 -0.53 -2.16
N LEU A 6 -0.58 -0.17 -0.98
CA LEU A 6 -1.72 0.74 -0.78
C LEU A 6 -1.21 2.14 -0.45
N GLY A 7 -1.22 3.01 -1.44
CA GLY A 7 -0.78 4.40 -1.30
C GLY A 7 0.33 4.76 -2.27
N ALA A 8 0.06 5.72 -3.13
CA ALA A 8 0.95 6.12 -4.22
C ALA A 8 1.71 7.42 -3.92
N GLY A 9 2.18 7.58 -2.68
CA GLY A 9 3.14 8.60 -2.32
C GLY A 9 4.55 8.19 -2.77
N ALA A 10 5.57 8.94 -2.36
CA ALA A 10 6.95 8.69 -2.78
C ALA A 10 7.44 7.29 -2.35
N TRP A 11 7.29 6.95 -1.09
CA TRP A 11 7.77 5.67 -0.55
C TRP A 11 6.98 4.48 -1.08
N GLY A 12 5.65 4.61 -1.15
CA GLY A 12 4.80 3.54 -1.70
C GLY A 12 5.14 3.26 -3.16
N THR A 13 5.30 4.30 -3.97
CA THR A 13 5.68 4.16 -5.37
C THR A 13 7.06 3.55 -5.53
N ALA A 14 8.05 4.00 -4.75
CA ALA A 14 9.41 3.46 -4.80
C ALA A 14 9.45 1.99 -4.43
N LEU A 15 8.75 1.61 -3.36
CA LEU A 15 8.68 0.23 -2.92
C LEU A 15 7.98 -0.66 -3.95
N ALA A 16 6.86 -0.20 -4.51
CA ALA A 16 6.14 -0.94 -5.55
C ALA A 16 6.99 -1.15 -6.78
N ALA A 17 7.73 -0.12 -7.20
CA ALA A 17 8.64 -0.20 -8.34
C ALA A 17 9.76 -1.23 -8.09
N SER A 18 10.35 -1.21 -6.89
CA SER A 18 11.39 -2.17 -6.51
C SER A 18 10.84 -3.59 -6.47
N ALA A 19 9.69 -3.79 -5.87
CA ALA A 19 9.04 -5.10 -5.78
C ALA A 19 8.67 -5.66 -7.14
N ALA A 20 8.26 -4.82 -8.08
CA ALA A 20 7.83 -5.24 -9.42
C ALA A 20 8.96 -5.85 -10.25
N THR A 21 10.22 -5.67 -9.88
CA THR A 21 11.34 -6.30 -10.58
C THR A 21 11.42 -7.80 -10.32
N ARG A 22 10.79 -8.29 -9.26
CA ARG A 22 10.85 -9.71 -8.84
C ARG A 22 9.51 -10.34 -8.57
N HIS A 23 8.48 -9.53 -8.35
CA HIS A 23 7.16 -9.99 -7.91
C HIS A 23 6.06 -9.34 -8.73
N SER A 24 4.93 -10.02 -8.83
CA SER A 24 3.73 -9.41 -9.41
C SER A 24 3.20 -8.34 -8.46
N SER A 25 3.37 -7.07 -8.82
CA SER A 25 3.08 -5.95 -7.94
C SER A 25 2.00 -5.03 -8.52
N LEU A 26 1.10 -4.59 -7.63
CA LEU A 26 -0.01 -3.70 -7.95
C LEU A 26 0.02 -2.52 -6.97
N LEU A 27 0.07 -1.30 -7.49
CA LEU A 27 0.04 -0.08 -6.70
C LEU A 27 -1.36 0.52 -6.73
N TRP A 28 -1.94 0.70 -5.57
CA TRP A 28 -3.23 1.35 -5.43
C TRP A 28 -3.05 2.84 -5.14
N ALA A 29 -3.71 3.66 -5.97
CA ALA A 29 -3.84 5.09 -5.74
C ALA A 29 -5.31 5.40 -5.43
N ARG A 30 -5.56 6.19 -4.40
CA ARG A 30 -6.92 6.53 -3.99
C ARG A 30 -7.70 7.26 -5.07
N ASP A 31 -7.02 8.13 -5.83
CA ASP A 31 -7.61 8.94 -6.89
C ASP A 31 -7.50 8.22 -8.23
N ALA A 32 -8.64 8.01 -8.89
CA ALA A 32 -8.69 7.34 -10.19
C ALA A 32 -7.86 8.09 -11.25
N SER A 33 -7.86 9.41 -11.22
CA SER A 33 -7.06 10.19 -12.19
C SER A 33 -5.56 10.03 -11.95
N GLN A 34 -5.13 9.88 -10.71
CA GLN A 34 -3.74 9.57 -10.40
C GLN A 34 -3.35 8.18 -10.91
N ALA A 35 -4.20 7.18 -10.70
CA ALA A 35 -3.95 5.83 -11.19
C ALA A 35 -3.82 5.79 -12.72
N GLU A 36 -4.69 6.50 -13.42
CA GLU A 36 -4.64 6.60 -14.88
C GLU A 36 -3.35 7.29 -15.35
N THR A 37 -2.95 8.36 -14.70
CA THR A 37 -1.72 9.10 -15.03
C THR A 37 -0.50 8.22 -14.81
N LEU A 38 -0.44 7.49 -13.71
CA LEU A 38 0.65 6.55 -13.42
C LEU A 38 0.76 5.46 -14.50
N ALA A 39 -0.37 4.89 -14.91
CA ALA A 39 -0.39 3.86 -15.94
C ALA A 39 0.03 4.39 -17.32
N ARG A 40 -0.42 5.60 -17.66
CA ARG A 40 -0.11 6.24 -18.95
C ARG A 40 1.34 6.68 -19.02
N ASP A 41 1.81 7.41 -18.02
CA ASP A 41 3.11 8.06 -18.04
C ASP A 41 4.24 7.18 -17.51
N ARG A 42 3.92 6.10 -16.79
CA ARG A 42 4.88 5.21 -16.14
C ARG A 42 5.86 5.99 -15.27
N CYS A 43 5.38 7.05 -14.64
CA CYS A 43 6.14 7.93 -13.77
C CYS A 43 5.20 8.61 -12.77
N ASN A 44 5.65 8.76 -11.54
CA ASN A 44 4.92 9.51 -10.51
C ASN A 44 5.55 10.89 -10.37
N THR A 45 5.20 11.81 -11.26
CA THR A 45 5.83 13.13 -11.34
C THR A 45 5.64 13.97 -10.09
N ARG A 46 4.55 13.75 -9.35
CA ARG A 46 4.24 14.51 -8.14
C ARG A 46 5.09 14.09 -6.95
N TYR A 47 5.32 12.79 -6.77
CA TYR A 47 5.93 12.24 -5.56
C TYR A 47 7.28 11.57 -5.80
N LEU A 48 7.57 11.12 -7.01
CA LEU A 48 8.80 10.43 -7.35
C LEU A 48 9.20 10.81 -8.79
N PRO A 49 9.53 12.11 -9.04
CA PRO A 49 9.88 12.57 -10.36
C PRO A 49 11.17 11.89 -10.86
N ASP A 50 11.32 11.86 -12.20
CA ASP A 50 12.51 11.37 -12.88
C ASP A 50 12.79 9.87 -12.70
N VAL A 51 11.84 9.11 -12.17
CA VAL A 51 11.95 7.64 -12.03
C VAL A 51 10.96 6.99 -12.99
N HIS A 52 11.48 6.22 -13.95
CA HIS A 52 10.64 5.40 -14.82
C HIS A 52 10.18 4.15 -14.05
N LEU A 53 8.87 3.92 -14.00
CA LEU A 53 8.31 2.79 -13.30
C LEU A 53 8.36 1.53 -14.16
N PRO A 54 8.70 0.35 -13.60
CA PRO A 54 8.83 -0.88 -14.38
C PRO A 54 7.55 -1.24 -15.12
N ASP A 55 7.69 -1.80 -16.32
CA ASP A 55 6.55 -2.19 -17.14
C ASP A 55 5.67 -3.25 -16.49
N GLY A 56 6.24 -4.07 -15.61
CA GLY A 56 5.49 -5.09 -14.87
C GLY A 56 4.68 -4.56 -13.70
N LEU A 57 4.85 -3.29 -13.32
CA LEU A 57 4.07 -2.70 -12.24
C LEU A 57 2.68 -2.32 -12.72
N GLY A 58 1.64 -2.85 -12.06
CA GLY A 58 0.26 -2.48 -12.33
C GLY A 58 -0.22 -1.34 -11.43
N PHE A 59 -1.27 -0.66 -11.85
CA PHE A 59 -1.87 0.45 -11.11
C PHE A 59 -3.38 0.29 -11.07
N THR A 60 -3.99 0.66 -9.95
CA THR A 60 -5.44 0.63 -9.78
C THR A 60 -5.90 1.70 -8.80
N ALA A 61 -7.12 2.19 -8.98
CA ALA A 61 -7.83 2.99 -7.98
C ALA A 61 -8.90 2.18 -7.25
N ASN A 62 -9.03 0.91 -7.59
CA ASN A 62 -10.01 0.00 -6.98
C ASN A 62 -9.37 -0.74 -5.82
N LEU A 63 -9.75 -0.38 -4.59
CA LEU A 63 -9.19 -0.98 -3.38
C LEU A 63 -9.49 -2.49 -3.31
N THR A 64 -10.68 -2.91 -3.70
CA THR A 64 -11.05 -4.33 -3.70
C THR A 64 -10.12 -5.15 -4.59
N GLU A 65 -9.78 -4.63 -5.78
CA GLU A 65 -8.83 -5.27 -6.69
C GLU A 65 -7.45 -5.38 -6.07
N ALA A 66 -6.97 -4.31 -5.43
CA ALA A 66 -5.66 -4.31 -4.79
C ALA A 66 -5.60 -5.31 -3.63
N LEU A 67 -6.63 -5.35 -2.80
CA LEU A 67 -6.70 -6.29 -1.68
C LEU A 67 -6.76 -7.74 -2.16
N ALA A 68 -7.52 -8.02 -3.21
CA ALA A 68 -7.58 -9.36 -3.81
C ALA A 68 -6.21 -9.78 -4.37
N HIS A 69 -5.48 -8.84 -4.98
CA HIS A 69 -4.14 -9.12 -5.53
C HIS A 69 -3.15 -9.54 -4.45
N GLY A 70 -3.14 -8.86 -3.31
CA GLY A 70 -2.19 -9.13 -2.23
C GLY A 70 -2.66 -10.14 -1.19
N ARG A 71 -3.87 -10.64 -1.30
CA ARG A 71 -4.52 -11.50 -0.30
C ARG A 71 -3.70 -12.71 0.10
N ASP A 72 -3.15 -13.43 -0.87
CA ASP A 72 -2.35 -14.64 -0.64
C ASP A 72 -0.85 -14.39 -0.65
N GLY A 73 -0.45 -13.14 -0.79
CA GLY A 73 0.95 -12.72 -0.78
C GLY A 73 1.22 -11.71 0.33
N LEU A 74 1.46 -10.46 -0.03
CA LEU A 74 1.77 -9.40 0.92
C LEU A 74 1.01 -8.12 0.57
N ILE A 75 0.44 -7.49 1.57
CA ILE A 75 -0.16 -6.16 1.45
C ILE A 75 0.71 -5.18 2.23
N VAL A 76 1.16 -4.14 1.55
CA VAL A 76 1.96 -3.06 2.16
C VAL A 76 1.10 -1.81 2.25
N ILE A 77 0.89 -1.32 3.46
CA ILE A 77 0.12 -0.09 3.68
C ILE A 77 1.10 1.09 3.71
N ALA A 78 1.05 1.91 2.67
CA ALA A 78 1.93 3.07 2.49
C ALA A 78 1.13 4.39 2.50
N THR A 79 -0.03 4.40 3.11
CA THR A 79 -0.83 5.60 3.34
C THR A 79 -0.23 6.42 4.49
N PRO A 80 -0.62 7.68 4.66
CA PRO A 80 -0.33 8.41 5.89
C PRO A 80 -0.91 7.69 7.10
N MET A 81 -0.39 7.98 8.30
CA MET A 81 -0.84 7.34 9.54
C MET A 81 -2.36 7.46 9.74
N ALA A 82 -2.97 8.57 9.31
CA ALA A 82 -4.41 8.78 9.38
C ALA A 82 -5.22 7.73 8.61
N GLY A 83 -4.64 7.05 7.63
CA GLY A 83 -5.30 6.01 6.84
C GLY A 83 -5.07 4.60 7.36
N LEU A 84 -4.17 4.39 8.32
CA LEU A 84 -3.76 3.05 8.72
C LEU A 84 -4.92 2.22 9.29
N ARG A 85 -5.69 2.78 10.22
CA ARG A 85 -6.78 2.04 10.86
C ARG A 85 -7.81 1.55 9.84
N SER A 86 -8.26 2.41 8.95
CA SER A 86 -9.26 2.02 7.94
C SER A 86 -8.71 1.00 6.94
N MET A 87 -7.44 1.09 6.57
CA MET A 87 -6.81 0.09 5.72
C MET A 87 -6.73 -1.27 6.42
N LEU A 88 -6.33 -1.30 7.68
CA LEU A 88 -6.29 -2.53 8.47
C LEU A 88 -7.68 -3.16 8.62
N GLN A 89 -8.71 -2.34 8.81
CA GLN A 89 -10.09 -2.81 8.89
C GLN A 89 -10.59 -3.41 7.58
N ALA A 90 -10.10 -2.92 6.45
CA ALA A 90 -10.50 -3.38 5.12
C ALA A 90 -9.80 -4.66 4.68
N LEU A 91 -8.71 -5.07 5.33
CA LEU A 91 -7.93 -6.23 4.92
C LEU A 91 -8.71 -7.54 5.03
N PRO A 92 -8.54 -8.47 4.08
CA PRO A 92 -9.03 -9.83 4.25
C PRO A 92 -8.45 -10.47 5.51
N ASP A 93 -9.22 -11.33 6.17
CA ASP A 93 -8.83 -11.92 7.46
C ASP A 93 -7.52 -12.69 7.40
N GLU A 94 -7.26 -13.39 6.31
CA GLU A 94 -6.07 -14.21 6.12
C GLU A 94 -4.87 -13.44 5.56
N ALA A 95 -5.04 -12.17 5.21
CA ALA A 95 -3.96 -11.40 4.59
C ALA A 95 -2.82 -11.12 5.56
N THR A 96 -1.59 -11.15 5.04
CA THR A 96 -0.40 -10.67 5.75
C THR A 96 -0.16 -9.22 5.34
N ALA A 97 0.01 -8.35 6.32
CA ALA A 97 0.18 -6.93 6.07
C ALA A 97 1.37 -6.34 6.82
N VAL A 98 2.05 -5.41 6.17
CA VAL A 98 3.05 -4.56 6.80
C VAL A 98 2.70 -3.10 6.48
N TRP A 99 3.21 -2.17 7.28
CA TRP A 99 2.94 -0.75 7.04
C TRP A 99 4.21 0.08 7.11
N LEU A 100 4.20 1.19 6.37
CA LEU A 100 5.24 2.20 6.37
C LEU A 100 4.88 3.42 7.21
N CYS A 101 3.64 3.49 7.67
CA CYS A 101 3.14 4.65 8.44
C CYS A 101 3.96 4.85 9.70
N LYS A 102 4.27 6.11 10.00
CA LYS A 102 5.08 6.48 11.18
C LYS A 102 4.29 7.42 12.08
N GLY A 103 4.64 7.41 13.38
CA GLY A 103 4.07 8.30 14.37
C GLY A 103 2.84 7.72 15.04
N PHE A 104 2.03 8.61 15.57
CA PHE A 104 0.85 8.29 16.36
C PHE A 104 -0.43 8.57 15.58
N GLU A 105 -1.45 7.78 15.85
CA GLU A 105 -2.79 8.08 15.35
C GLU A 105 -3.34 9.30 16.08
N GLU A 106 -3.82 10.28 15.33
CA GLU A 106 -4.49 11.45 15.90
C GLU A 106 -5.77 11.02 16.62
N GLY A 107 -6.04 11.61 17.75
CA GLY A 107 -7.20 11.31 18.57
C GLY A 107 -6.93 10.22 19.60
N SER A 108 -6.54 9.02 19.22
CA SER A 108 -6.26 7.92 20.13
C SER A 108 -4.86 7.95 20.72
N GLY A 109 -3.90 8.56 20.02
CA GLY A 109 -2.49 8.54 20.40
C GLY A 109 -1.81 7.18 20.20
N ALA A 110 -2.47 6.23 19.54
CA ALA A 110 -1.95 4.88 19.36
C ALA A 110 -0.86 4.82 18.31
N LEU A 111 0.16 4.00 18.56
CA LEU A 111 1.17 3.63 17.57
C LEU A 111 0.60 2.60 16.60
N GLY A 112 1.27 2.43 15.45
CA GLY A 112 0.80 1.49 14.41
C GLY A 112 0.55 0.07 14.92
N HIS A 113 1.47 -0.49 15.73
CA HIS A 113 1.30 -1.82 16.27
C HIS A 113 0.14 -1.91 17.28
N GLU A 114 -0.16 -0.82 17.97
CA GLU A 114 -1.31 -0.75 18.88
C GLU A 114 -2.62 -0.72 18.11
N VAL A 115 -2.67 0.06 17.02
CA VAL A 115 -3.84 0.09 16.12
C VAL A 115 -4.08 -1.30 15.53
N SER A 116 -3.03 -1.96 15.04
CA SER A 116 -3.13 -3.31 14.49
C SER A 116 -3.65 -4.31 15.52
N ARG A 117 -3.18 -4.23 16.75
CA ARG A 117 -3.62 -5.11 17.82
C ARG A 117 -5.11 -4.91 18.18
N GLN A 118 -5.58 -3.67 18.09
CA GLN A 118 -6.99 -3.34 18.31
C GLN A 118 -7.91 -3.85 17.21
N VAL A 119 -7.45 -3.71 15.94
CA VAL A 119 -8.26 -4.00 14.75
C VAL A 119 -8.17 -5.45 14.31
N ARG A 120 -6.97 -6.03 14.39
CA ARG A 120 -6.67 -7.37 13.85
C ARG A 120 -5.83 -8.20 14.83
N PRO A 121 -6.34 -8.46 16.04
CA PRO A 121 -5.56 -9.21 17.03
C PRO A 121 -5.21 -10.61 16.51
N GLY A 122 -3.96 -11.01 16.68
CA GLY A 122 -3.48 -12.35 16.30
C GLY A 122 -3.25 -12.56 14.81
N ARG A 123 -3.40 -11.52 13.97
CA ARG A 123 -3.18 -11.64 12.51
C ARG A 123 -1.74 -11.29 12.15
N PRO A 124 -1.18 -11.90 11.09
CA PRO A 124 0.18 -11.59 10.65
C PRO A 124 0.31 -10.13 10.20
N CYS A 125 1.16 -9.38 10.89
CA CYS A 125 1.38 -7.98 10.56
C CYS A 125 2.72 -7.51 11.11
N GLY A 126 3.18 -6.36 10.63
CA GLY A 126 4.40 -5.75 11.11
C GLY A 126 4.63 -4.37 10.53
N VAL A 127 5.64 -3.70 11.06
CA VAL A 127 6.11 -2.42 10.54
C VAL A 127 7.32 -2.68 9.64
N LEU A 128 7.39 -1.92 8.57
CA LEU A 128 8.50 -2.01 7.63
C LEU A 128 9.52 -0.90 7.86
#